data_f10b07f716fcad1c42ac085590c185d3
#
_entry.id   f10b07f716fcad1c42ac085590c185d3
#
_cell.length_a   1.000
_cell.length_b   1.000
_cell.length_c   1.000
_cell.angle_alpha   90.00
_cell.angle_beta   90.00
_cell.angle_gamma   90.00
#
_symmetry.space_group_name_H-M   'P 1'
#
loop_
_entity.id
_entity.type
_entity.pdbx_description
1 polymer ?
#
loop_
_entity_poly.entity_id
_entity_poly.type
_entity_poly.pdbx_seq_one_letter_code
_entity_poly.pdbx_strand_id
1 'polypeptide(L)'
;MPDLQAAHLADLMSQTALGNHEAFAELYDLTERRVYGTVLRVLRSPAHAEEVTQEVYTEVWQQAALYCSDKGSVITWIITMARRRAVDRVRSVSSEVARDERYAGAGEPEFDQVWDRATQKQDIERVRQCLRSLTKVQSEALTLAYYHDLTQSQIASRLNVPIGTVKTRIRDAMRRLGEALGGEA
;
A
#
# COMPACT_ATOMS: atom_id res chain seq x y z
N MET A 1 2.62 -4.18 -22.05
CA MET A 1 1.57 -5.03 -21.47
C MET A 1 0.99 -4.56 -20.12
N PRO A 2 1.55 -3.57 -19.38
CA PRO A 2 0.93 -3.09 -18.13
C PRO A 2 -0.43 -2.41 -18.32
N ASP A 3 -0.70 -1.88 -19.49
CA ASP A 3 -1.92 -1.10 -19.78
C ASP A 3 -3.18 -1.98 -19.89
N LEU A 4 -3.06 -3.18 -20.46
CA LEU A 4 -4.17 -4.13 -20.60
C LEU A 4 -4.64 -4.68 -19.25
N GLN A 5 -3.71 -4.97 -18.33
CA GLN A 5 -4.06 -5.44 -16.99
C GLN A 5 -4.72 -4.33 -16.15
N ALA A 6 -4.25 -3.09 -16.28
CA ALA A 6 -4.86 -1.96 -15.60
C ALA A 6 -6.29 -1.68 -16.10
N ALA A 7 -6.52 -1.77 -17.42
CA ALA A 7 -7.84 -1.63 -18.02
C ALA A 7 -8.79 -2.76 -17.57
N HIS A 8 -8.30 -4.00 -17.52
CA HIS A 8 -9.08 -5.14 -17.05
C HIS A 8 -9.49 -5.00 -15.57
N LEU A 9 -8.56 -4.60 -14.69
CA LEU A 9 -8.89 -4.34 -13.29
C LEU A 9 -9.91 -3.20 -13.13
N ALA A 10 -9.86 -2.18 -13.99
CA ALA A 10 -10.82 -1.08 -13.97
C ALA A 10 -12.22 -1.53 -14.40
N ASP A 11 -12.31 -2.42 -15.38
CA ASP A 11 -13.57 -3.04 -15.80
C ASP A 11 -14.16 -3.91 -14.69
N LEU A 12 -13.36 -4.80 -14.09
CA LEU A 12 -13.78 -5.62 -12.95
C LEU A 12 -14.27 -4.77 -11.78
N MET A 13 -13.59 -3.68 -11.47
CA MET A 13 -14.01 -2.75 -10.42
C MET A 13 -15.35 -2.09 -10.75
N SER A 14 -15.57 -1.72 -12.00
CA SER A 14 -16.83 -1.14 -12.45
C SER A 14 -17.99 -2.14 -12.33
N GLN A 15 -17.75 -3.39 -12.71
CA GLN A 15 -18.74 -4.47 -12.55
C GLN A 15 -19.00 -4.81 -11.07
N THR A 16 -17.96 -4.80 -10.25
CA THR A 16 -18.06 -4.96 -8.78
C THR A 16 -18.95 -3.87 -8.18
N ALA A 17 -18.80 -2.62 -8.63
CA ALA A 17 -19.64 -1.49 -8.21
C ALA A 17 -21.13 -1.67 -8.57
N LEU A 18 -21.44 -2.48 -9.58
CA LEU A 18 -22.78 -2.88 -9.96
C LEU A 18 -23.29 -4.14 -9.24
N GLY A 19 -22.51 -4.68 -8.30
CA GLY A 19 -22.87 -5.85 -7.51
C GLY A 19 -22.55 -7.19 -8.18
N ASN A 20 -21.68 -7.23 -9.19
CA ASN A 20 -21.28 -8.48 -9.84
C ASN A 20 -20.28 -9.24 -8.97
N HIS A 21 -20.71 -10.36 -8.39
CA HIS A 21 -19.89 -11.20 -7.51
C HIS A 21 -18.76 -11.94 -8.25
N GLU A 22 -18.98 -12.33 -9.52
CA GLU A 22 -17.96 -13.00 -10.32
C GLU A 22 -16.80 -12.05 -10.64
N ALA A 23 -17.13 -10.81 -11.03
CA ALA A 23 -16.14 -9.77 -11.24
C ALA A 23 -15.34 -9.44 -9.97
N PHE A 24 -16.00 -9.44 -8.81
CA PHE A 24 -15.32 -9.25 -7.53
C PHE A 24 -14.39 -10.42 -7.19
N ALA A 25 -14.81 -11.67 -7.43
CA ALA A 25 -13.97 -12.84 -7.19
C ALA A 25 -12.71 -12.79 -8.07
N GLU A 26 -12.84 -12.46 -9.36
CA GLU A 26 -11.71 -12.30 -10.26
C GLU A 26 -10.79 -11.14 -9.84
N LEU A 27 -11.36 -10.01 -9.42
CA LEU A 27 -10.62 -8.88 -8.88
C LEU A 27 -9.81 -9.28 -7.64
N TYR A 28 -10.40 -10.08 -6.75
CA TYR A 28 -9.76 -10.65 -5.57
C TYR A 28 -8.56 -11.50 -5.98
N ASP A 29 -8.76 -12.51 -6.85
CA ASP A 29 -7.73 -13.46 -7.28
C ASP A 29 -6.52 -12.75 -7.92
N LEU A 30 -6.78 -11.71 -8.71
CA LEU A 30 -5.73 -10.95 -9.39
C LEU A 30 -4.94 -10.02 -8.47
N THR A 31 -5.49 -9.64 -7.31
CA THR A 31 -4.89 -8.59 -6.48
C THR A 31 -4.54 -9.04 -5.06
N GLU A 32 -5.13 -10.13 -4.55
CA GLU A 32 -5.00 -10.59 -3.16
C GLU A 32 -3.54 -10.77 -2.73
N ARG A 33 -2.74 -11.45 -3.52
CA ARG A 33 -1.32 -11.71 -3.19
C ARG A 33 -0.54 -10.42 -2.93
N ARG A 34 -0.81 -9.36 -3.69
CA ARG A 34 -0.15 -8.05 -3.52
C ARG A 34 -0.67 -7.29 -2.31
N VAL A 35 -1.97 -7.38 -2.07
CA VAL A 35 -2.64 -6.77 -0.92
C VAL A 35 -2.15 -7.43 0.36
N TYR A 36 -2.25 -8.75 0.46
CA TYR A 36 -1.76 -9.53 1.60
C TYR A 36 -0.28 -9.26 1.89
N GLY A 37 0.58 -9.32 0.87
CA GLY A 37 2.01 -9.03 1.04
C GLY A 37 2.30 -7.61 1.51
N THR A 38 1.43 -6.64 1.20
CA THR A 38 1.54 -5.27 1.70
C THR A 38 1.15 -5.19 3.17
N VAL A 39 0.04 -5.82 3.54
CA VAL A 39 -0.46 -5.88 4.93
C VAL A 39 0.53 -6.63 5.82
N LEU A 40 1.03 -7.79 5.37
CA LEU A 40 1.98 -8.61 6.12
C LEU A 40 3.29 -7.85 6.42
N ARG A 41 3.77 -7.04 5.48
CA ARG A 41 4.97 -6.20 5.72
C ARG A 41 4.77 -5.18 6.84
N VAL A 42 3.56 -4.69 7.02
CA VAL A 42 3.23 -3.72 8.07
C VAL A 42 3.00 -4.42 9.40
N LEU A 43 2.19 -5.48 9.41
CA LEU A 43 1.75 -6.15 10.63
C LEU A 43 2.76 -7.18 11.17
N ARG A 44 3.58 -7.76 10.28
CA ARG A 44 4.55 -8.81 10.62
C ARG A 44 3.94 -10.03 11.33
N SER A 45 2.64 -10.22 11.20
CA SER A 45 1.87 -11.33 11.76
C SER A 45 0.96 -11.90 10.68
N PRO A 46 1.15 -13.15 10.25
CA PRO A 46 0.31 -13.79 9.24
C PRO A 46 -1.17 -13.79 9.61
N ALA A 47 -1.51 -14.14 10.85
CA ALA A 47 -2.90 -14.19 11.30
C ALA A 47 -3.59 -12.83 11.21
N HIS A 48 -2.95 -11.76 11.71
CA HIS A 48 -3.48 -10.41 11.57
C HIS A 48 -3.49 -9.92 10.11
N ALA A 49 -2.54 -10.38 9.29
CA ALA A 49 -2.49 -10.01 7.89
C ALA A 49 -3.66 -10.62 7.09
N GLU A 50 -4.02 -11.87 7.36
CA GLU A 50 -5.18 -12.52 6.77
C GLU A 50 -6.47 -11.79 7.15
N GLU A 51 -6.66 -11.51 8.44
CA GLU A 51 -7.83 -10.80 8.96
C GLU A 51 -7.98 -9.42 8.32
N VAL A 52 -6.93 -8.61 8.33
CA VAL A 52 -6.95 -7.27 7.74
C VAL A 52 -7.13 -7.33 6.22
N THR A 53 -6.59 -8.33 5.54
CA THR A 53 -6.82 -8.51 4.09
C THR A 53 -8.29 -8.77 3.81
N GLN A 54 -8.96 -9.62 4.59
CA GLN A 54 -10.41 -9.84 4.46
C GLN A 54 -11.23 -8.57 4.74
N GLU A 55 -10.86 -7.80 5.77
CA GLU A 55 -11.49 -6.50 6.04
C GLU A 55 -11.34 -5.54 4.84
N VAL A 56 -10.17 -5.49 4.22
CA VAL A 56 -9.91 -4.66 3.03
C VAL A 56 -10.81 -5.04 1.88
N TYR A 57 -10.97 -6.32 1.57
CA TYR A 57 -11.84 -6.75 0.47
C TYR A 57 -13.32 -6.55 0.78
N THR A 58 -13.72 -6.66 2.03
CA THR A 58 -15.07 -6.25 2.47
C THR A 58 -15.28 -4.75 2.19
N GLU A 59 -14.30 -3.90 2.52
CA GLU A 59 -14.37 -2.47 2.24
C GLU A 59 -14.34 -2.18 0.73
N VAL A 60 -13.53 -2.90 -0.05
CA VAL A 60 -13.51 -2.81 -1.52
C VAL A 60 -14.89 -3.09 -2.11
N TRP A 61 -15.55 -4.17 -1.68
CA TRP A 61 -16.90 -4.49 -2.12
C TRP A 61 -17.90 -3.36 -1.80
N GLN A 62 -17.87 -2.85 -0.58
CA GLN A 62 -18.78 -1.81 -0.12
C GLN A 62 -18.54 -0.45 -0.80
N GLN A 63 -17.28 -0.17 -1.15
CA GLN A 63 -16.86 1.14 -1.64
C GLN A 63 -16.46 1.14 -3.13
N ALA A 64 -16.69 0.05 -3.87
CA ALA A 64 -16.33 -0.06 -5.29
C ALA A 64 -16.89 1.11 -6.13
N ALA A 65 -18.09 1.56 -5.83
CA ALA A 65 -18.72 2.71 -6.49
C ALA A 65 -18.02 4.06 -6.23
N LEU A 66 -17.17 4.16 -5.21
CA LEU A 66 -16.39 5.37 -4.89
C LEU A 66 -15.06 5.42 -5.63
N TYR A 67 -14.66 4.32 -6.29
CA TYR A 67 -13.46 4.30 -7.09
C TYR A 67 -13.57 5.27 -8.27
N CYS A 68 -12.49 6.02 -8.51
CA CYS A 68 -12.40 6.97 -9.61
C CYS A 68 -11.04 6.79 -10.31
N SER A 69 -11.08 6.40 -11.58
CA SER A 69 -9.88 6.15 -12.41
C SER A 69 -8.96 7.36 -12.55
N ASP A 70 -9.52 8.56 -12.52
CA ASP A 70 -8.74 9.82 -12.59
C ASP A 70 -7.82 10.03 -11.37
N LYS A 71 -8.08 9.32 -10.27
CA LYS A 71 -7.32 9.42 -9.02
C LYS A 71 -6.24 8.35 -8.88
N GLY A 72 -6.17 7.40 -9.79
CA GLY A 72 -5.18 6.34 -9.80
C GLY A 72 -5.74 4.97 -10.20
N SER A 73 -4.85 4.00 -10.36
CA SER A 73 -5.25 2.64 -10.73
C SER A 73 -5.98 1.92 -9.59
N VAL A 74 -6.78 0.90 -9.94
CA VAL A 74 -7.51 0.04 -8.98
C VAL A 74 -6.56 -0.54 -7.94
N ILE A 75 -5.44 -1.08 -8.37
CA ILE A 75 -4.48 -1.69 -7.43
C ILE A 75 -3.90 -0.66 -6.46
N THR A 76 -3.62 0.57 -6.91
CA THR A 76 -3.13 1.65 -6.04
C THR A 76 -4.19 2.04 -5.01
N TRP A 77 -5.46 2.07 -5.41
CA TRP A 77 -6.58 2.39 -4.54
C TRP A 77 -6.75 1.32 -3.45
N ILE A 78 -6.74 0.02 -3.82
CA ILE A 78 -6.84 -1.10 -2.86
C ILE A 78 -5.63 -1.12 -1.92
N ILE A 79 -4.40 -0.95 -2.44
CA ILE A 79 -3.18 -0.92 -1.62
C ILE A 79 -3.19 0.24 -0.61
N THR A 80 -3.77 1.37 -0.99
CA THR A 80 -3.91 2.51 -0.07
C THR A 80 -4.86 2.19 1.08
N MET A 81 -5.99 1.53 0.80
CA MET A 81 -6.89 1.00 1.84
C MET A 81 -6.17 0.00 2.74
N ALA A 82 -5.49 -0.97 2.14
CA ALA A 82 -4.78 -2.02 2.85
C ALA A 82 -3.73 -1.47 3.83
N ARG A 83 -2.95 -0.49 3.39
CA ARG A 83 -1.97 0.18 4.26
C ARG A 83 -2.63 0.91 5.42
N ARG A 84 -3.68 1.67 5.13
CA ARG A 84 -4.41 2.40 6.16
C ARG A 84 -4.94 1.44 7.22
N ARG A 85 -5.59 0.33 6.81
CA ARG A 85 -6.11 -0.68 7.73
C ARG A 85 -5.00 -1.35 8.54
N ALA A 86 -3.88 -1.70 7.90
CA ALA A 86 -2.75 -2.30 8.59
C ALA A 86 -2.15 -1.35 9.64
N VAL A 87 -1.98 -0.07 9.33
CA VAL A 87 -1.48 0.93 10.29
C VAL A 87 -2.46 1.16 11.44
N ASP A 88 -3.76 1.23 11.14
CA ASP A 88 -4.78 1.35 12.17
C ASP A 88 -4.77 0.13 13.12
N ARG A 89 -4.57 -1.08 12.59
CA ARG A 89 -4.40 -2.31 13.38
C ARG A 89 -3.14 -2.25 14.27
N VAL A 90 -1.99 -1.80 13.76
CA VAL A 90 -0.77 -1.60 14.57
C VAL A 90 -1.03 -0.63 15.71
N ARG A 91 -1.72 0.48 15.45
CA ARG A 91 -2.05 1.47 16.49
C ARG A 91 -3.00 0.91 17.55
N SER A 92 -3.99 0.11 17.13
CA SER A 92 -4.91 -0.57 18.05
C SER A 92 -4.16 -1.53 18.97
N VAL A 93 -3.38 -2.46 18.37
CA VAL A 93 -2.59 -3.44 19.12
C VAL A 93 -1.59 -2.75 20.06
N SER A 94 -0.88 -1.71 19.60
CA SER A 94 0.04 -0.95 20.45
C SER A 94 -0.67 -0.26 21.61
N SER A 95 -1.91 0.19 21.43
CA SER A 95 -2.70 0.81 22.50
C SER A 95 -3.25 -0.22 23.49
N GLU A 96 -3.52 -1.44 23.04
CA GLU A 96 -3.90 -2.59 23.90
C GLU A 96 -2.71 -3.07 24.72
N VAL A 97 -1.55 -3.28 24.08
CA VAL A 97 -0.30 -3.65 24.76
C VAL A 97 0.12 -2.57 25.77
N ALA A 98 0.03 -1.29 25.45
CA ALA A 98 0.31 -0.21 26.39
C ALA A 98 -0.68 -0.12 27.57
N ARG A 99 -1.87 -0.72 27.46
CA ARG A 99 -2.79 -0.92 28.57
C ARG A 99 -2.42 -2.17 29.39
N ASP A 100 -2.02 -3.25 28.72
CA ASP A 100 -1.63 -4.52 29.36
C ASP A 100 -0.21 -4.46 29.94
N GLU A 101 0.74 -3.68 29.38
CA GLU A 101 2.09 -3.48 29.92
C GLU A 101 2.10 -2.70 31.25
N ARG A 102 0.99 -2.13 31.64
CA ARG A 102 0.81 -1.75 33.07
C ARG A 102 0.66 -2.96 33.98
N TYR A 103 0.53 -4.16 33.44
CA TYR A 103 0.29 -5.42 34.21
C TYR A 103 1.24 -6.58 33.88
N ALA A 104 2.09 -6.58 32.85
CA ALA A 104 3.06 -7.67 32.61
C ALA A 104 4.17 -7.28 31.63
N GLY A 105 5.39 -7.66 31.93
CA GLY A 105 6.61 -7.29 31.21
C GLY A 105 6.84 -8.04 29.88
N ALA A 106 7.74 -7.47 29.11
CA ALA A 106 8.15 -7.66 27.74
C ALA A 106 8.37 -9.10 27.22
N GLY A 107 7.98 -9.30 25.97
CA GLY A 107 8.45 -10.36 25.09
C GLY A 107 8.42 -9.88 23.64
N GLU A 108 9.60 -9.74 23.01
CA GLU A 108 9.72 -9.46 21.59
C GLU A 108 9.38 -10.70 20.75
N PRO A 109 8.58 -10.60 19.67
CA PRO A 109 8.34 -11.75 18.79
C PRO A 109 9.46 -11.91 17.78
N GLU A 110 10.05 -13.08 17.74
CA GLU A 110 11.03 -13.54 16.78
C GLU A 110 10.43 -13.68 15.37
N PHE A 111 11.19 -13.21 14.39
CA PHE A 111 10.82 -13.15 12.98
C PHE A 111 11.35 -14.38 12.23
N ASP A 112 10.46 -15.23 11.74
CA ASP A 112 10.84 -16.36 10.88
C ASP A 112 10.82 -15.95 9.39
N GLN A 113 12.01 -16.07 8.78
CA GLN A 113 12.27 -15.70 7.38
C GLN A 113 12.17 -16.93 6.50
N VAL A 114 11.04 -17.18 5.86
CA VAL A 114 11.02 -18.08 4.70
C VAL A 114 10.12 -17.50 3.61
N TRP A 115 10.70 -16.70 2.73
CA TRP A 115 10.11 -16.43 1.43
C TRP A 115 11.17 -16.19 0.36
N ASP A 116 11.05 -16.96 -0.69
CA ASP A 116 11.72 -17.02 -1.99
C ASP A 116 12.79 -15.93 -2.30
N ARG A 117 14.06 -16.29 -2.02
CA ARG A 117 15.19 -15.34 -1.97
C ARG A 117 15.86 -15.01 -3.30
N ALA A 118 15.49 -15.66 -4.41
CA ALA A 118 16.24 -15.50 -5.67
C ALA A 118 15.72 -14.39 -6.59
N THR A 119 14.41 -14.31 -6.82
CA THR A 119 13.79 -13.28 -7.67
C THR A 119 13.67 -11.94 -6.95
N GLN A 120 13.50 -11.97 -5.64
CA GLN A 120 13.31 -10.79 -4.80
C GLN A 120 14.57 -9.91 -4.64
N LYS A 121 15.78 -10.48 -4.75
CA LYS A 121 17.03 -9.70 -4.60
C LYS A 121 17.28 -8.75 -5.77
N GLN A 122 17.00 -9.16 -7.00
CA GLN A 122 17.16 -8.30 -8.19
C GLN A 122 16.13 -7.18 -8.20
N ASP A 123 14.87 -7.47 -7.87
CA ASP A 123 13.81 -6.47 -7.80
C ASP A 123 14.02 -5.48 -6.66
N ILE A 124 14.50 -5.95 -5.50
CA ILE A 124 14.83 -5.08 -4.36
C ILE A 124 16.00 -4.15 -4.70
N GLU A 125 17.03 -4.63 -5.39
CA GLU A 125 18.18 -3.79 -5.76
C GLU A 125 17.80 -2.78 -6.85
N ARG A 126 16.97 -3.18 -7.84
CA ARG A 126 16.37 -2.25 -8.82
C ARG A 126 15.58 -1.15 -8.12
N VAL A 127 14.68 -1.51 -7.20
CA VAL A 127 13.89 -0.54 -6.41
C VAL A 127 14.80 0.37 -5.60
N ARG A 128 15.87 -0.16 -4.97
CA ARG A 128 16.85 0.66 -4.23
C ARG A 128 17.59 1.64 -5.13
N GLN A 129 17.99 1.22 -6.31
CA GLN A 129 18.64 2.10 -7.29
C GLN A 129 17.69 3.21 -7.74
N CYS A 130 16.43 2.86 -8.02
CA CYS A 130 15.38 3.82 -8.38
C CYS A 130 15.12 4.83 -7.24
N LEU A 131 15.09 4.36 -5.99
CA LEU A 131 14.93 5.26 -4.83
C LEU A 131 16.13 6.22 -4.66
N ARG A 132 17.36 5.77 -5.02
CA ARG A 132 18.54 6.64 -5.02
C ARG A 132 18.53 7.71 -6.10
N SER A 133 17.76 7.54 -7.18
CA SER A 133 17.59 8.54 -8.24
C SER A 133 16.65 9.68 -7.87
N LEU A 134 15.88 9.53 -6.80
CA LEU A 134 15.00 10.59 -6.31
C LEU A 134 15.80 11.72 -5.67
N THR A 135 15.31 12.96 -5.87
CA THR A 135 15.86 14.10 -5.11
C THR A 135 15.53 13.96 -3.62
N LYS A 136 16.34 14.60 -2.76
CA LYS A 136 16.08 14.62 -1.30
C LYS A 136 14.63 14.98 -0.96
N VAL A 137 14.08 16.02 -1.59
CA VAL A 137 12.73 16.51 -1.32
C VAL A 137 11.63 15.56 -1.82
N GLN A 138 11.90 14.80 -2.89
CA GLN A 138 11.01 13.76 -3.40
C GLN A 138 11.02 12.54 -2.48
N SER A 139 12.21 12.09 -2.10
CA SER A 139 12.39 10.96 -1.18
C SER A 139 11.76 11.25 0.18
N GLU A 140 11.97 12.45 0.73
CA GLU A 140 11.37 12.89 2.00
C GLU A 140 9.84 12.90 1.93
N ALA A 141 9.25 13.51 0.90
CA ALA A 141 7.79 13.53 0.73
C ALA A 141 7.21 12.12 0.57
N LEU A 142 7.91 11.25 -0.18
CA LEU A 142 7.51 9.87 -0.36
C LEU A 142 7.61 9.07 0.95
N THR A 143 8.70 9.25 1.70
CA THR A 143 8.89 8.61 3.01
C THR A 143 7.79 9.00 3.99
N LEU A 144 7.48 10.29 4.07
CA LEU A 144 6.40 10.78 4.95
C LEU A 144 5.03 10.23 4.55
N ALA A 145 4.75 10.10 3.25
CA ALA A 145 3.50 9.55 2.76
C ALA A 145 3.39 8.04 2.95
N TYR A 146 4.49 7.29 2.74
CA TYR A 146 4.46 5.84 2.65
C TYR A 146 4.96 5.10 3.89
N TYR A 147 5.87 5.68 4.68
CA TYR A 147 6.39 5.07 5.89
C TYR A 147 5.81 5.67 7.17
N HIS A 148 5.39 6.93 7.12
CA HIS A 148 4.79 7.62 8.27
C HIS A 148 3.28 7.83 8.12
N ASP A 149 2.67 7.35 7.04
CA ASP A 149 1.23 7.41 6.74
C ASP A 149 0.61 8.80 6.91
N LEU A 150 1.39 9.84 6.66
CA LEU A 150 0.90 11.20 6.74
C LEU A 150 0.06 11.54 5.51
N THR A 151 -1.07 12.18 5.73
CA THR A 151 -1.84 12.77 4.63
C THR A 151 -1.06 13.91 3.99
N GLN A 152 -1.36 14.23 2.73
CA GLN A 152 -0.68 15.33 2.02
C GLN A 152 -0.78 16.67 2.77
N SER A 153 -1.87 16.91 3.49
CA SER A 153 -2.04 18.09 4.35
C SER A 153 -1.10 18.06 5.55
N GLN A 154 -0.95 16.90 6.21
CA GLN A 154 -0.03 16.73 7.32
C GLN A 154 1.44 16.86 6.88
N ILE A 155 1.77 16.31 5.69
CA ILE A 155 3.11 16.48 5.08
C ILE A 155 3.37 17.96 4.79
N ALA A 156 2.40 18.66 4.20
CA ALA A 156 2.50 20.09 3.92
C ALA A 156 2.79 20.91 5.18
N SER A 157 2.06 20.65 6.25
CA SER A 157 2.27 21.27 7.55
C SER A 157 3.63 20.91 8.15
N ARG A 158 4.03 19.62 8.09
CA ARG A 158 5.30 19.14 8.65
C ARG A 158 6.53 19.69 7.94
N LEU A 159 6.47 19.79 6.60
CA LEU A 159 7.54 20.32 5.76
C LEU A 159 7.48 21.86 5.58
N ASN A 160 6.44 22.51 6.12
CA ASN A 160 6.16 23.91 5.96
C ASN A 160 6.18 24.36 4.48
N VAL A 161 5.46 23.62 3.62
CA VAL A 161 5.33 23.89 2.18
C VAL A 161 3.86 23.83 1.76
N PRO A 162 3.46 24.51 0.67
CA PRO A 162 2.11 24.40 0.15
C PRO A 162 1.75 22.95 -0.22
N ILE A 163 0.49 22.57 -0.01
CA ILE A 163 0.00 21.22 -0.34
C ILE A 163 0.18 20.87 -1.83
N GLY A 164 0.09 21.87 -2.72
CA GLY A 164 0.40 21.71 -4.14
C GLY A 164 1.84 21.26 -4.40
N THR A 165 2.79 21.78 -3.61
CA THR A 165 4.21 21.36 -3.66
C THR A 165 4.37 19.91 -3.24
N VAL A 166 3.69 19.48 -2.18
CA VAL A 166 3.71 18.07 -1.73
C VAL A 166 3.15 17.14 -2.82
N LYS A 167 2.00 17.50 -3.40
CA LYS A 167 1.38 16.76 -4.52
C LYS A 167 2.35 16.61 -5.70
N THR A 168 3.03 17.68 -6.09
CA THR A 168 4.00 17.66 -7.18
C THR A 168 5.21 16.80 -6.85
N ARG A 169 5.79 16.93 -5.64
CA ARG A 169 6.93 16.11 -5.20
C ARG A 169 6.62 14.62 -5.23
N ILE A 170 5.46 14.22 -4.70
CA ILE A 170 5.02 12.81 -4.68
C ILE A 170 4.76 12.31 -6.10
N ARG A 171 4.03 13.08 -6.94
CA ARG A 171 3.74 12.70 -8.32
C ARG A 171 5.02 12.52 -9.14
N ASP A 172 5.96 13.46 -9.04
CA ASP A 172 7.21 13.41 -9.80
C ASP A 172 8.12 12.28 -9.31
N ALA A 173 8.12 11.98 -8.01
CA ALA A 173 8.80 10.82 -7.44
C ALA A 173 8.21 9.51 -8.00
N MET A 174 6.89 9.37 -7.98
CA MET A 174 6.20 8.18 -8.49
C MET A 174 6.41 8.01 -10.00
N ARG A 175 6.39 9.09 -10.78
CA ARG A 175 6.69 9.04 -12.21
C ARG A 175 8.12 8.53 -12.46
N ARG A 176 9.12 9.08 -11.77
CA ARG A 176 10.52 8.62 -11.90
C ARG A 176 10.70 7.16 -11.51
N LEU A 177 10.03 6.72 -10.44
CA LEU A 177 10.04 5.31 -10.04
C LEU A 177 9.38 4.42 -11.11
N GLY A 178 8.26 4.88 -11.70
CA GLY A 178 7.59 4.17 -12.80
C GLY A 178 8.45 4.06 -14.04
N GLU A 179 9.10 5.14 -14.46
CA GLU A 179 10.03 5.15 -15.60
C GLU A 179 11.24 4.24 -15.37
N ALA A 180 11.79 4.23 -14.16
CA ALA A 180 12.95 3.42 -13.82
C ALA A 180 12.63 1.92 -13.61
N LEU A 181 11.39 1.58 -13.22
CA LEU A 181 10.94 0.20 -13.02
C LEU A 181 10.25 -0.37 -14.27
N GLY A 182 9.67 0.47 -15.12
CA GLY A 182 8.97 0.11 -16.35
C GLY A 182 9.79 0.27 -17.63
N GLY A 183 11.02 0.71 -17.55
CA GLY A 183 11.86 1.05 -18.68
C GLY A 183 12.62 -0.12 -19.31
N GLU A 184 11.93 -1.26 -19.57
CA GLU A 184 12.34 -2.24 -20.59
C GLU A 184 11.06 -2.78 -21.24
N ALA A 185 10.65 -2.12 -22.32
CA ALA A 185 9.86 -2.72 -23.38
C ALA A 185 10.70 -2.75 -24.65
#